data_dc44828f03206f06dddd924342ec55b2
#
_entry.id   dc44828f03206f06dddd924342ec55b2
#
_cell.length_a   1.000
_cell.length_b   1.000
_cell.length_c   1.000
_cell.angle_alpha   90.00
_cell.angle_beta   90.00
_cell.angle_gamma   90.00
#
_symmetry.space_group_name_H-M   'P 1'
#
loop_
_entity.id
_entity.type
_entity.pdbx_description
1 polymer ?
#
loop_
_entity_poly.entity_id
_entity_poly.type
_entity_poly.pdbx_seq_one_letter_code
_entity_poly.pdbx_strand_id
1 'polypeptide(L)'
;MCLVLSVMAFAQTGVDFQHLTFDEALAKAKAEKKLVFVDCYTTWCGPCKMMTTKIFPMKEAGEFFNPRFVCVKFDMEQGEGKELKNKLGVRAYPSFFIIRPDGTVQHAVVGGDELEPFIERVKKGLNEKTSLLYLNQQYEKGKMNKKQLLAYKVALDDAYDQKKAEQVKKELLSQVTEKDKLKKEFWPLFEDGTCTVGTPDFNLILANIPTFEKNIGKEKLDEFLFSAYSRALSP
;
A
#
# COMPACT_ATOMS: atom_id res chain seq x y z
N MET A 1 -17.96 20.25 45.57
CA MET A 1 -17.33 18.92 45.54
C MET A 1 -17.48 18.42 44.10
N CYS A 2 -16.51 18.71 43.22
CA CYS A 2 -16.54 18.25 41.81
C CYS A 2 -16.06 16.82 41.75
N LEU A 3 -16.95 15.90 41.37
CA LEU A 3 -16.57 14.53 41.02
C LEU A 3 -15.87 14.58 39.67
N VAL A 4 -14.57 14.40 39.66
CA VAL A 4 -13.80 14.09 38.42
C VAL A 4 -14.02 12.62 38.13
N LEU A 5 -14.94 12.32 37.19
CA LEU A 5 -15.09 11.00 36.57
C LEU A 5 -13.85 10.78 35.70
N SER A 6 -12.83 10.11 36.27
CA SER A 6 -11.73 9.56 35.46
C SER A 6 -12.28 8.42 34.62
N VAL A 7 -12.57 8.70 33.34
CA VAL A 7 -12.79 7.68 32.34
C VAL A 7 -11.47 6.94 32.17
N MET A 8 -11.33 5.75 32.74
CA MET A 8 -10.27 4.82 32.41
C MET A 8 -10.53 4.37 30.95
N ALA A 9 -9.88 5.03 30.01
CA ALA A 9 -9.76 4.52 28.66
C ALA A 9 -8.96 3.21 28.77
N PHE A 10 -9.63 2.07 28.65
CA PHE A 10 -8.95 0.82 28.34
C PHE A 10 -8.18 1.05 27.05
N ALA A 11 -6.86 1.05 27.14
CA ALA A 11 -6.01 1.15 25.98
C ALA A 11 -6.32 -0.06 25.09
N GLN A 12 -7.09 0.16 24.04
CA GLN A 12 -7.40 -0.85 23.05
C GLN A 12 -6.09 -1.20 22.34
N THR A 13 -5.61 -2.42 22.60
CA THR A 13 -4.44 -2.94 21.92
C THR A 13 -4.88 -3.39 20.52
N GLY A 14 -4.21 -2.88 19.48
CA GLY A 14 -4.52 -3.21 18.10
C GLY A 14 -5.51 -2.25 17.40
N VAL A 15 -5.79 -2.56 16.14
CA VAL A 15 -6.70 -1.77 15.29
C VAL A 15 -8.15 -1.95 15.74
N ASP A 16 -8.84 -0.84 15.99
CA ASP A 16 -10.26 -0.81 16.38
C ASP A 16 -11.17 -0.93 15.16
N PHE A 17 -11.43 -2.17 14.73
CA PHE A 17 -12.41 -2.44 13.69
C PHE A 17 -13.84 -2.36 14.24
N GLN A 18 -14.56 -1.34 13.82
CA GLN A 18 -15.90 -1.04 14.27
C GLN A 18 -16.97 -1.79 13.45
N HIS A 19 -18.04 -2.21 14.12
CA HIS A 19 -19.20 -2.86 13.48
C HIS A 19 -20.17 -1.79 12.96
N LEU A 20 -19.80 -1.15 11.87
CA LEU A 20 -20.58 -0.11 11.20
C LEU A 20 -20.84 -0.52 9.76
N THR A 21 -21.97 -0.08 9.19
CA THR A 21 -22.16 -0.06 7.74
C THR A 21 -21.17 0.91 7.08
N PHE A 22 -21.01 0.81 5.79
CA PHE A 22 -20.11 1.72 5.05
C PHE A 22 -20.55 3.19 5.19
N ASP A 23 -21.85 3.46 5.08
CA ASP A 23 -22.39 4.83 5.22
C ASP A 23 -22.26 5.37 6.64
N GLU A 24 -22.45 4.53 7.67
CA GLU A 24 -22.20 4.92 9.07
C GLU A 24 -20.71 5.22 9.32
N ALA A 25 -19.80 4.44 8.71
CA ALA A 25 -18.37 4.70 8.78
C ALA A 25 -17.98 6.05 8.15
N LEU A 26 -18.57 6.39 6.98
CA LEU A 26 -18.37 7.68 6.34
C LEU A 26 -18.90 8.83 7.21
N ALA A 27 -20.11 8.69 7.76
CA ALA A 27 -20.70 9.70 8.63
C ALA A 27 -19.88 9.93 9.89
N LYS A 28 -19.40 8.84 10.53
CA LYS A 28 -18.53 8.91 11.71
C LYS A 28 -17.18 9.55 11.38
N ALA A 29 -16.55 9.16 10.28
CA ALA A 29 -15.30 9.74 9.83
C ALA A 29 -15.43 11.24 9.58
N LYS A 30 -16.56 11.69 9.01
CA LYS A 30 -16.85 13.12 8.83
C LYS A 30 -16.95 13.85 10.17
N ALA A 31 -17.65 13.27 11.14
CA ALA A 31 -17.82 13.86 12.47
C ALA A 31 -16.50 13.94 13.24
N GLU A 32 -15.65 12.91 13.13
CA GLU A 32 -14.36 12.83 13.81
C GLU A 32 -13.20 13.46 13.02
N LYS A 33 -13.45 14.00 11.83
CA LYS A 33 -12.43 14.54 10.91
C LYS A 33 -11.31 13.53 10.59
N LYS A 34 -11.70 12.27 10.43
CA LYS A 34 -10.84 11.14 10.05
C LYS A 34 -11.13 10.69 8.63
N LEU A 35 -10.28 9.79 8.13
CA LEU A 35 -10.54 8.99 6.94
C LEU A 35 -11.20 7.67 7.35
N VAL A 36 -11.74 6.92 6.39
CA VAL A 36 -12.18 5.54 6.61
C VAL A 36 -11.09 4.59 6.10
N PHE A 37 -10.74 3.61 6.92
CA PHE A 37 -9.91 2.48 6.50
C PHE A 37 -10.80 1.25 6.37
N VAL A 38 -10.89 0.72 5.15
CA VAL A 38 -11.75 -0.43 4.83
C VAL A 38 -10.88 -1.64 4.56
N ASP A 39 -11.03 -2.72 5.34
CA ASP A 39 -10.46 -4.04 5.09
C ASP A 39 -11.48 -4.90 4.34
N CYS A 40 -11.18 -5.19 3.07
CA CYS A 40 -11.96 -6.07 2.21
C CYS A 40 -11.37 -7.47 2.21
N TYR A 41 -12.04 -8.42 2.85
CA TYR A 41 -11.54 -9.78 3.03
C TYR A 41 -12.53 -10.86 2.55
N THR A 42 -12.09 -12.11 2.58
CA THR A 42 -12.94 -13.31 2.52
C THR A 42 -12.54 -14.30 3.59
N THR A 43 -13.44 -15.19 4.00
CA THR A 43 -13.20 -16.17 5.08
C THR A 43 -12.14 -17.22 4.74
N TRP A 44 -11.94 -17.53 3.48
CA TRP A 44 -10.96 -18.52 3.00
C TRP A 44 -9.57 -17.93 2.70
N CYS A 45 -9.43 -16.61 2.70
CA CYS A 45 -8.18 -15.90 2.35
C CYS A 45 -7.12 -16.07 3.44
N GLY A 46 -6.05 -16.78 3.14
CA GLY A 46 -4.92 -17.01 4.06
C GLY A 46 -4.22 -15.72 4.50
N PRO A 47 -3.78 -14.84 3.55
CA PRO A 47 -3.17 -13.56 3.90
C PRO A 47 -4.10 -12.63 4.72
N CYS A 48 -5.43 -12.67 4.48
CA CYS A 48 -6.38 -11.91 5.29
C CYS A 48 -6.39 -12.39 6.76
N LYS A 49 -6.32 -13.72 6.96
CA LYS A 49 -6.21 -14.29 8.31
C LYS A 49 -4.92 -13.86 9.00
N MET A 50 -3.81 -13.84 8.28
CA MET A 50 -2.52 -13.37 8.80
C MET A 50 -2.64 -11.91 9.28
N MET A 51 -3.20 -11.01 8.46
CA MET A 51 -3.43 -9.61 8.85
C MET A 51 -4.30 -9.52 10.11
N THR A 52 -5.42 -10.24 10.15
CA THR A 52 -6.38 -10.19 11.27
C THR A 52 -5.82 -10.79 12.56
N THR A 53 -5.00 -11.85 12.47
CA THR A 53 -4.54 -12.59 13.67
C THR A 53 -3.17 -12.16 14.17
N LYS A 54 -2.32 -11.58 13.32
CA LYS A 54 -0.94 -11.24 13.68
C LYS A 54 -0.66 -9.75 13.60
N ILE A 55 -1.13 -9.04 12.57
CA ILE A 55 -0.74 -7.66 12.30
C ILE A 55 -1.67 -6.66 12.98
N PHE A 56 -2.96 -6.74 12.74
CA PHE A 56 -3.92 -5.78 13.31
C PHE A 56 -4.04 -5.84 14.85
N PRO A 57 -3.81 -6.96 15.55
CA PRO A 57 -3.79 -6.99 17.01
C PRO A 57 -2.58 -6.32 17.64
N MET A 58 -1.52 -6.00 16.88
CA MET A 58 -0.32 -5.34 17.41
C MET A 58 -0.66 -3.94 17.94
N LYS A 59 -0.06 -3.57 19.08
CA LYS A 59 -0.25 -2.27 19.71
C LYS A 59 0.14 -1.13 18.76
N GLU A 60 1.24 -1.28 18.07
CA GLU A 60 1.78 -0.31 17.10
C GLU A 60 0.83 -0.10 15.92
N ALA A 61 0.11 -1.16 15.50
CA ALA A 61 -0.94 -1.04 14.50
C ALA A 61 -2.09 -0.16 15.02
N GLY A 62 -2.57 -0.40 16.25
CA GLY A 62 -3.59 0.43 16.88
C GLY A 62 -3.17 1.89 17.02
N GLU A 63 -1.95 2.14 17.46
CA GLU A 63 -1.36 3.49 17.60
C GLU A 63 -1.27 4.23 16.26
N PHE A 64 -1.06 3.51 15.17
CA PHE A 64 -1.05 4.10 13.83
C PHE A 64 -2.46 4.33 13.29
N PHE A 65 -3.33 3.31 13.31
CA PHE A 65 -4.61 3.35 12.61
C PHE A 65 -5.69 4.14 13.36
N ASN A 66 -5.88 3.90 14.66
CA ASN A 66 -7.03 4.41 15.41
C ASN A 66 -7.11 5.96 15.48
N PRO A 67 -6.00 6.72 15.60
CA PRO A 67 -6.07 8.17 15.57
C PRO A 67 -6.44 8.77 14.21
N ARG A 68 -6.20 8.02 13.12
CA ARG A 68 -6.28 8.54 11.74
C ARG A 68 -7.53 8.09 11.00
N PHE A 69 -8.09 6.95 11.43
CA PHE A 69 -9.13 6.28 10.67
C PHE A 69 -10.31 5.86 11.56
N VAL A 70 -11.49 5.83 10.97
CA VAL A 70 -12.56 4.94 11.35
C VAL A 70 -12.31 3.63 10.59
N CYS A 71 -11.95 2.57 11.31
CA CYS A 71 -11.60 1.29 10.69
C CYS A 71 -12.83 0.38 10.64
N VAL A 72 -13.13 -0.18 9.46
CA VAL A 72 -14.20 -1.14 9.23
C VAL A 72 -13.69 -2.27 8.36
N LYS A 73 -14.33 -3.44 8.46
CA LYS A 73 -13.99 -4.61 7.64
C LYS A 73 -15.24 -5.28 7.11
N PHE A 74 -15.18 -5.73 5.86
CA PHE A 74 -16.31 -6.38 5.19
C PHE A 74 -15.88 -7.68 4.52
N ASP A 75 -16.69 -8.72 4.73
CA ASP A 75 -16.57 -9.95 3.94
C ASP A 75 -17.17 -9.72 2.55
N MET A 76 -16.33 -9.77 1.53
CA MET A 76 -16.71 -9.48 0.14
C MET A 76 -17.65 -10.53 -0.48
N GLU A 77 -17.96 -11.59 0.24
CA GLU A 77 -18.88 -12.64 -0.18
C GLU A 77 -20.20 -12.62 0.61
N GLN A 78 -20.35 -11.72 1.60
CA GLN A 78 -21.52 -11.64 2.46
C GLN A 78 -22.03 -10.21 2.63
N GLY A 79 -23.34 -10.10 2.89
CA GLY A 79 -23.99 -8.85 3.25
C GLY A 79 -23.64 -7.69 2.32
N GLU A 80 -23.40 -6.53 2.92
CA GLU A 80 -23.00 -5.29 2.26
C GLU A 80 -21.67 -5.42 1.47
N GLY A 81 -20.78 -6.35 1.88
CA GLY A 81 -19.51 -6.57 1.21
C GLY A 81 -19.65 -6.95 -0.27
N LYS A 82 -20.73 -7.64 -0.66
CA LYS A 82 -21.01 -7.99 -2.08
C LYS A 82 -21.18 -6.76 -2.96
N GLU A 83 -21.84 -5.74 -2.44
CA GLU A 83 -22.04 -4.47 -3.16
C GLU A 83 -20.76 -3.64 -3.15
N LEU A 84 -20.07 -3.57 -2.01
CA LEU A 84 -18.81 -2.87 -1.85
C LEU A 84 -17.70 -3.45 -2.73
N LYS A 85 -17.68 -4.76 -2.94
CA LYS A 85 -16.74 -5.41 -3.86
C LYS A 85 -16.77 -4.77 -5.25
N ASN A 86 -17.96 -4.56 -5.78
CA ASN A 86 -18.16 -3.94 -7.09
C ASN A 86 -17.88 -2.43 -7.05
N LYS A 87 -18.41 -1.74 -6.03
CA LYS A 87 -18.26 -0.29 -5.82
C LYS A 87 -16.80 0.14 -5.70
N LEU A 88 -15.99 -0.64 -4.97
CA LEU A 88 -14.57 -0.37 -4.75
C LEU A 88 -13.66 -1.03 -5.78
N GLY A 89 -14.19 -1.87 -6.67
CA GLY A 89 -13.42 -2.56 -7.70
C GLY A 89 -12.44 -3.58 -7.13
N VAL A 90 -12.82 -4.32 -6.08
CA VAL A 90 -11.97 -5.31 -5.39
C VAL A 90 -11.66 -6.48 -6.33
N ARG A 91 -10.37 -6.72 -6.60
CA ARG A 91 -9.90 -7.76 -7.56
C ARG A 91 -9.11 -8.88 -6.88
N ALA A 92 -8.55 -8.63 -5.71
CA ALA A 92 -7.75 -9.59 -4.94
C ALA A 92 -7.93 -9.37 -3.44
N TYR A 93 -7.48 -10.31 -2.61
CA TYR A 93 -7.63 -10.26 -1.16
C TYR A 93 -6.30 -10.52 -0.42
N PRO A 94 -6.08 -9.80 0.72
CA PRO A 94 -6.87 -8.66 1.21
C PRO A 94 -6.73 -7.43 0.32
N SER A 95 -7.75 -6.58 0.26
CA SER A 95 -7.68 -5.24 -0.32
C SER A 95 -8.05 -4.21 0.74
N PHE A 96 -7.23 -3.18 0.87
CA PHE A 96 -7.41 -2.12 1.84
C PHE A 96 -7.63 -0.80 1.12
N PHE A 97 -8.66 -0.06 1.54
CA PHE A 97 -8.97 1.23 0.94
C PHE A 97 -8.92 2.33 2.00
N ILE A 98 -8.31 3.45 1.64
CA ILE A 98 -8.40 4.70 2.36
C ILE A 98 -9.45 5.55 1.64
N ILE A 99 -10.52 5.87 2.35
CA ILE A 99 -11.69 6.53 1.77
C ILE A 99 -11.94 7.84 2.50
N ARG A 100 -12.23 8.90 1.76
CA ARG A 100 -12.62 10.20 2.28
C ARG A 100 -14.04 10.14 2.82
N PRO A 101 -14.41 11.04 3.76
CA PRO A 101 -15.78 11.10 4.28
C PRO A 101 -16.89 11.35 3.23
N ASP A 102 -16.52 11.81 2.05
CA ASP A 102 -17.43 11.97 0.91
C ASP A 102 -17.59 10.71 0.05
N GLY A 103 -16.97 9.59 0.46
CA GLY A 103 -16.99 8.31 -0.25
C GLY A 103 -15.93 8.18 -1.35
N THR A 104 -15.13 9.20 -1.61
CA THR A 104 -14.06 9.14 -2.62
C THR A 104 -12.92 8.24 -2.16
N VAL A 105 -12.53 7.27 -2.98
CA VAL A 105 -11.34 6.44 -2.74
C VAL A 105 -10.08 7.31 -2.91
N GLN A 106 -9.34 7.51 -1.83
CA GLN A 106 -8.10 8.27 -1.82
C GLN A 106 -6.90 7.41 -2.19
N HIS A 107 -6.86 6.16 -1.70
CA HIS A 107 -5.76 5.23 -1.92
C HIS A 107 -6.22 3.79 -1.77
N ALA A 108 -5.47 2.87 -2.37
CA ALA A 108 -5.71 1.44 -2.24
C ALA A 108 -4.37 0.71 -2.01
N VAL A 109 -4.41 -0.33 -1.19
CA VAL A 109 -3.29 -1.24 -0.92
C VAL A 109 -3.81 -2.67 -1.01
N VAL A 110 -3.21 -3.48 -1.86
CA VAL A 110 -3.62 -4.89 -2.05
C VAL A 110 -2.53 -5.83 -1.57
N GLY A 111 -2.94 -6.91 -0.89
CA GLY A 111 -2.03 -7.88 -0.28
C GLY A 111 -1.66 -7.55 1.16
N GLY A 112 -1.47 -8.61 1.97
CA GLY A 112 -0.96 -8.52 3.34
C GLY A 112 0.55 -8.37 3.36
N ASP A 113 1.07 -7.84 4.47
CA ASP A 113 2.51 -7.63 4.68
C ASP A 113 2.82 -7.63 6.19
N GLU A 114 4.10 -7.63 6.55
CA GLU A 114 4.53 -7.30 7.91
C GLU A 114 4.15 -5.86 8.27
N LEU A 115 4.09 -5.53 9.56
CA LEU A 115 3.47 -4.28 10.01
C LEU A 115 4.15 -3.02 9.43
N GLU A 116 5.47 -2.92 9.51
CA GLU A 116 6.17 -1.72 9.03
C GLU A 116 6.05 -1.50 7.52
N PRO A 117 6.34 -2.49 6.66
CA PRO A 117 6.11 -2.37 5.22
C PRO A 117 4.65 -2.03 4.89
N PHE A 118 3.68 -2.64 5.58
CA PHE A 118 2.27 -2.34 5.39
C PHE A 118 1.92 -0.88 5.75
N ILE A 119 2.40 -0.40 6.90
CA ILE A 119 2.21 1.00 7.32
C ILE A 119 2.83 1.97 6.30
N GLU A 120 4.01 1.67 5.76
CA GLU A 120 4.63 2.54 4.75
C GLU A 120 3.81 2.63 3.46
N ARG A 121 3.18 1.55 3.03
CA ARG A 121 2.24 1.55 1.90
C ARG A 121 1.01 2.40 2.21
N VAL A 122 0.43 2.26 3.39
CA VAL A 122 -0.72 3.07 3.85
C VAL A 122 -0.36 4.56 3.98
N LYS A 123 0.82 4.89 4.47
CA LYS A 123 1.31 6.28 4.60
C LYS A 123 1.36 7.03 3.26
N LYS A 124 1.64 6.33 2.15
CA LYS A 124 1.57 6.94 0.81
C LYS A 124 0.18 7.52 0.53
N GLY A 125 -0.86 6.83 1.00
CA GLY A 125 -2.25 7.27 0.87
C GLY A 125 -2.63 8.46 1.76
N LEU A 126 -1.90 8.68 2.87
CA LEU A 126 -2.13 9.83 3.75
C LEU A 126 -1.50 11.12 3.24
N ASN A 127 -0.47 11.02 2.41
CA ASN A 127 0.17 12.17 1.80
C ASN A 127 -0.57 12.52 0.50
N GLU A 128 -1.10 13.74 0.43
CA GLU A 128 -1.86 14.21 -0.74
C GLU A 128 -1.08 14.06 -2.06
N LYS A 129 0.24 14.26 -2.05
CA LYS A 129 1.08 14.21 -3.25
C LYS A 129 1.49 12.79 -3.69
N THR A 130 1.24 11.78 -2.87
CA THR A 130 1.55 10.38 -3.16
C THR A 130 0.33 9.47 -3.14
N SER A 131 -0.84 10.00 -2.77
CA SER A 131 -2.09 9.23 -2.83
C SER A 131 -2.44 8.87 -4.27
N LEU A 132 -3.05 7.70 -4.46
CA LEU A 132 -3.45 7.22 -5.79
C LEU A 132 -4.41 8.21 -6.48
N LEU A 133 -5.35 8.79 -5.72
CA LEU A 133 -6.28 9.81 -6.23
C LEU A 133 -5.53 11.01 -6.82
N TYR A 134 -4.58 11.58 -6.08
CA TYR A 134 -3.80 12.72 -6.56
C TYR A 134 -2.98 12.36 -7.80
N LEU A 135 -2.30 11.22 -7.76
CA LEU A 135 -1.45 10.77 -8.87
C LEU A 135 -2.26 10.48 -10.14
N ASN A 136 -3.46 9.90 -10.01
CA ASN A 136 -4.40 9.76 -11.12
C ASN A 136 -4.74 11.10 -11.74
N GLN A 137 -5.12 12.09 -10.92
CA GLN A 137 -5.45 13.44 -11.38
C GLN A 137 -4.27 14.15 -12.04
N GLN A 138 -3.04 13.96 -11.55
CA GLN A 138 -1.86 14.56 -12.17
C GLN A 138 -1.53 13.89 -13.52
N TYR A 139 -1.69 12.57 -13.60
CA TYR A 139 -1.46 11.81 -14.82
C TYR A 139 -2.43 12.24 -15.94
N GLU A 140 -3.71 12.45 -15.61
CA GLU A 140 -4.71 12.95 -16.56
C GLU A 140 -4.40 14.36 -17.09
N LYS A 141 -3.70 15.18 -16.31
CA LYS A 141 -3.22 16.50 -16.76
C LYS A 141 -2.01 16.44 -17.70
N GLY A 142 -1.41 15.25 -17.90
CA GLY A 142 -0.37 15.02 -18.91
C GLY A 142 1.00 15.65 -18.62
N LYS A 143 1.33 15.98 -17.37
CA LYS A 143 2.59 16.66 -17.00
C LYS A 143 3.27 16.04 -15.79
N MET A 144 3.63 14.76 -15.89
CA MET A 144 4.39 14.10 -14.83
C MET A 144 5.87 13.99 -15.22
N ASN A 145 6.76 14.39 -14.30
CA ASN A 145 8.18 14.09 -14.43
C ASN A 145 8.48 12.64 -13.98
N LYS A 146 9.67 12.15 -14.27
CA LYS A 146 10.08 10.77 -13.97
C LYS A 146 9.92 10.36 -12.50
N LYS A 147 10.09 11.27 -11.52
CA LYS A 147 9.86 10.96 -10.09
C LYS A 147 8.36 10.79 -9.79
N GLN A 148 7.53 11.62 -10.38
CA GLN A 148 6.06 11.52 -10.24
C GLN A 148 5.53 10.25 -10.93
N LEU A 149 6.04 9.92 -12.13
CA LEU A 149 5.69 8.68 -12.83
C LEU A 149 6.10 7.45 -12.02
N LEU A 150 7.29 7.47 -11.39
CA LEU A 150 7.72 6.38 -10.51
C LEU A 150 6.79 6.24 -9.31
N ALA A 151 6.48 7.34 -8.62
CA ALA A 151 5.55 7.32 -7.49
C ALA A 151 4.17 6.80 -7.90
N TYR A 152 3.72 7.16 -9.10
CA TYR A 152 2.44 6.70 -9.64
C TYR A 152 2.47 5.19 -9.99
N LYS A 153 3.53 4.73 -10.65
CA LYS A 153 3.73 3.30 -10.92
C LYS A 153 3.67 2.48 -9.64
N VAL A 154 4.40 2.91 -8.60
CA VAL A 154 4.40 2.24 -7.29
C VAL A 154 3.01 2.23 -6.65
N ALA A 155 2.28 3.34 -6.71
CA ALA A 155 0.92 3.40 -6.16
C ALA A 155 -0.08 2.52 -6.92
N LEU A 156 0.11 2.34 -8.23
CA LEU A 156 -0.68 1.43 -9.06
C LEU A 156 -0.36 -0.04 -8.77
N ASP A 157 0.91 -0.37 -8.53
CA ASP A 157 1.33 -1.71 -8.10
C ASP A 157 0.72 -2.04 -6.73
N ASP A 158 0.82 -1.11 -5.77
CA ASP A 158 0.21 -1.25 -4.45
C ASP A 158 -1.31 -1.47 -4.54
N ALA A 159 -1.97 -0.86 -5.52
CA ALA A 159 -3.41 -1.00 -5.78
C ALA A 159 -3.78 -2.20 -6.69
N TYR A 160 -2.78 -2.98 -7.14
CA TYR A 160 -2.97 -4.11 -8.06
C TYR A 160 -3.60 -3.71 -9.41
N ASP A 161 -3.34 -2.48 -9.88
CA ASP A 161 -3.72 -2.03 -11.23
C ASP A 161 -2.57 -2.24 -12.22
N GLN A 162 -2.26 -3.52 -12.47
CA GLN A 162 -1.12 -3.94 -13.28
C GLN A 162 -1.17 -3.39 -14.72
N LYS A 163 -2.37 -3.28 -15.30
CA LYS A 163 -2.53 -2.76 -16.66
C LYS A 163 -2.07 -1.30 -16.76
N LYS A 164 -2.49 -0.48 -15.82
CA LYS A 164 -2.13 0.94 -15.80
C LYS A 164 -0.69 1.15 -15.33
N ALA A 165 -0.23 0.34 -14.38
CA ALA A 165 1.15 0.32 -13.93
C ALA A 165 2.13 0.06 -15.08
N GLU A 166 1.85 -0.91 -15.95
CA GLU A 166 2.68 -1.23 -17.11
C GLU A 166 2.69 -0.08 -18.14
N GLN A 167 1.54 0.57 -18.37
CA GLN A 167 1.46 1.75 -19.23
C GLN A 167 2.34 2.89 -18.69
N VAL A 168 2.21 3.21 -17.41
CA VAL A 168 2.98 4.26 -16.73
C VAL A 168 4.47 3.92 -16.71
N LYS A 169 4.82 2.63 -16.52
CA LYS A 169 6.21 2.15 -16.57
C LYS A 169 6.86 2.42 -17.94
N LYS A 170 6.16 2.18 -19.04
CA LYS A 170 6.69 2.47 -20.39
C LYS A 170 7.00 3.96 -20.55
N GLU A 171 6.10 4.83 -20.10
CA GLU A 171 6.33 6.27 -20.14
C GLU A 171 7.49 6.69 -19.23
N LEU A 172 7.57 6.14 -18.02
CA LEU A 172 8.66 6.37 -17.09
C LEU A 172 10.02 5.97 -17.70
N LEU A 173 10.12 4.78 -18.28
CA LEU A 173 11.37 4.28 -18.86
C LEU A 173 11.85 5.12 -20.04
N SER A 174 10.96 5.80 -20.77
CA SER A 174 11.35 6.75 -21.81
C SER A 174 12.05 8.01 -21.29
N GLN A 175 11.89 8.33 -20.00
CA GLN A 175 12.48 9.50 -19.34
C GLN A 175 13.67 9.16 -18.41
N VAL A 176 13.83 7.88 -18.06
CA VAL A 176 14.87 7.43 -17.09
C VAL A 176 16.15 7.08 -17.83
N THR A 177 17.27 7.64 -17.36
CA THR A 177 18.61 7.31 -17.81
C THR A 177 19.26 6.23 -16.91
N GLU A 178 20.34 5.59 -17.37
CA GLU A 178 21.11 4.66 -16.52
C GLU A 178 21.63 5.34 -15.23
N LYS A 179 22.06 6.62 -15.33
CA LYS A 179 22.44 7.40 -14.14
C LYS A 179 21.30 7.61 -13.15
N ASP A 180 20.07 7.69 -13.63
CA ASP A 180 18.91 7.77 -12.74
C ASP A 180 18.68 6.45 -12.02
N LYS A 181 18.79 5.32 -12.72
CA LYS A 181 18.61 3.97 -12.14
C LYS A 181 19.59 3.70 -11.00
N LEU A 182 20.77 4.34 -10.97
CA LEU A 182 21.74 4.22 -9.88
C LEU A 182 21.36 5.01 -8.61
N LYS A 183 20.30 5.83 -8.65
CA LYS A 183 19.87 6.61 -7.47
C LYS A 183 18.91 5.78 -6.63
N LYS A 184 19.00 5.91 -5.29
CA LYS A 184 18.15 5.23 -4.31
C LYS A 184 16.65 5.30 -4.65
N GLU A 185 16.18 6.47 -5.09
CA GLU A 185 14.77 6.73 -5.38
C GLU A 185 14.21 5.89 -6.55
N PHE A 186 15.06 5.38 -7.45
CA PHE A 186 14.65 4.55 -8.59
C PHE A 186 14.77 3.04 -8.31
N TRP A 187 15.16 2.63 -7.11
CA TRP A 187 15.20 1.22 -6.73
C TRP A 187 13.89 0.45 -6.98
N PRO A 188 12.69 1.03 -6.79
CA PRO A 188 11.43 0.33 -7.07
C PRO A 188 11.28 -0.16 -8.53
N LEU A 189 12.07 0.35 -9.48
CA LEU A 189 12.07 -0.17 -10.85
C LEU A 189 12.61 -1.60 -10.96
N PHE A 190 13.45 -2.01 -10.01
CA PHE A 190 14.04 -3.36 -10.00
C PHE A 190 13.20 -4.36 -9.20
N GLU A 191 12.31 -3.88 -8.32
CA GLU A 191 11.51 -4.72 -7.41
C GLU A 191 10.21 -5.24 -8.04
N ASP A 192 9.87 -4.86 -9.25
CA ASP A 192 8.60 -5.22 -9.91
C ASP A 192 8.57 -6.63 -10.55
N GLY A 193 9.59 -7.44 -10.30
CA GLY A 193 9.68 -8.81 -10.81
C GLY A 193 10.21 -8.95 -12.24
N THR A 194 10.42 -7.85 -12.98
CA THR A 194 10.96 -7.89 -14.35
C THR A 194 12.48 -7.87 -14.40
N CYS A 195 13.15 -7.42 -13.33
CA CYS A 195 14.59 -7.47 -13.18
C CYS A 195 15.04 -8.89 -12.78
N THR A 196 15.34 -9.70 -13.78
CA THR A 196 15.74 -11.11 -13.62
C THR A 196 17.17 -11.34 -14.11
N VAL A 197 17.79 -12.44 -13.71
CA VAL A 197 19.16 -12.82 -14.11
C VAL A 197 19.31 -12.75 -15.63
N GLY A 198 20.35 -12.05 -16.08
CA GLY A 198 20.67 -11.87 -17.51
C GLY A 198 20.00 -10.65 -18.17
N THR A 199 19.05 -9.98 -17.53
CA THR A 199 18.49 -8.73 -18.06
C THR A 199 19.47 -7.57 -17.96
N PRO A 200 19.37 -6.53 -18.82
CA PRO A 200 20.24 -5.34 -18.72
C PRO A 200 20.18 -4.68 -17.36
N ASP A 201 19.01 -4.59 -16.73
CA ASP A 201 18.85 -4.01 -15.40
C ASP A 201 19.50 -4.85 -14.30
N PHE A 202 19.44 -6.18 -14.38
CA PHE A 202 20.15 -7.06 -13.46
C PHE A 202 21.67 -6.92 -13.61
N ASN A 203 22.18 -6.86 -14.86
CA ASN A 203 23.60 -6.63 -15.13
C ASN A 203 24.07 -5.25 -14.64
N LEU A 204 23.21 -4.23 -14.73
CA LEU A 204 23.50 -2.90 -14.18
C LEU A 204 23.69 -2.96 -12.65
N ILE A 205 22.88 -3.74 -11.95
CA ILE A 205 23.03 -3.95 -10.50
C ILE A 205 24.35 -4.62 -10.20
N LEU A 206 24.69 -5.73 -10.89
CA LEU A 206 25.92 -6.47 -10.68
C LEU A 206 27.18 -5.60 -10.92
N ALA A 207 27.13 -4.75 -11.95
CA ALA A 207 28.23 -3.82 -12.26
C ALA A 207 28.39 -2.67 -11.24
N ASN A 208 27.39 -2.44 -10.38
CA ASN A 208 27.34 -1.29 -9.46
C ASN A 208 26.99 -1.69 -8.02
N ILE A 209 27.37 -2.90 -7.57
CA ILE A 209 27.10 -3.43 -6.22
C ILE A 209 27.42 -2.41 -5.11
N PRO A 210 28.60 -1.75 -5.05
CA PRO A 210 28.89 -0.82 -3.97
C PRO A 210 27.95 0.39 -3.92
N THR A 211 27.45 0.83 -5.09
CA THR A 211 26.50 1.94 -5.19
C THR A 211 25.13 1.53 -4.62
N PHE A 212 24.67 0.34 -4.95
CA PHE A 212 23.39 -0.16 -4.46
C PHE A 212 23.46 -0.52 -2.97
N GLU A 213 24.53 -1.13 -2.48
CA GLU A 213 24.76 -1.35 -1.04
C GLU A 213 24.67 -0.04 -0.25
N LYS A 214 25.33 1.02 -0.73
CA LYS A 214 25.23 2.35 -0.11
C LYS A 214 23.82 2.91 -0.11
N ASN A 215 23.06 2.69 -1.19
CA ASN A 215 21.76 3.32 -1.40
C ASN A 215 20.63 2.63 -0.65
N ILE A 216 20.61 1.29 -0.62
CA ILE A 216 19.49 0.50 -0.10
C ILE A 216 19.86 -0.40 1.08
N GLY A 217 21.15 -0.52 1.39
CA GLY A 217 21.69 -1.42 2.39
C GLY A 217 22.08 -2.78 1.82
N LYS A 218 23.12 -3.38 2.42
CA LYS A 218 23.67 -4.67 1.97
C LYS A 218 22.62 -5.79 2.09
N GLU A 219 21.95 -5.88 3.22
CA GLU A 219 20.95 -6.93 3.50
C GLU A 219 19.84 -6.96 2.44
N LYS A 220 19.23 -5.81 2.14
CA LYS A 220 18.18 -5.70 1.11
C LYS A 220 18.70 -6.06 -0.29
N LEU A 221 19.92 -5.68 -0.62
CA LEU A 221 20.53 -6.05 -1.91
C LEU A 221 20.78 -7.55 -2.00
N ASP A 222 21.33 -8.16 -0.93
CA ASP A 222 21.60 -9.59 -0.86
C ASP A 222 20.30 -10.41 -0.99
N GLU A 223 19.22 -10.01 -0.30
CA GLU A 223 17.89 -10.62 -0.43
C GLU A 223 17.32 -10.54 -1.86
N PHE A 224 17.47 -9.38 -2.49
CA PHE A 224 17.06 -9.21 -3.88
C PHE A 224 17.81 -10.13 -4.83
N LEU A 225 19.15 -10.16 -4.73
CA LEU A 225 20.01 -11.02 -5.57
C LEU A 225 19.72 -12.50 -5.32
N PHE A 226 19.59 -12.91 -4.05
CA PHE A 226 19.22 -14.29 -3.69
C PHE A 226 17.90 -14.70 -4.31
N SER A 227 16.87 -13.85 -4.18
CA SER A 227 15.55 -14.07 -4.77
C SER A 227 15.61 -14.19 -6.29
N ALA A 228 16.38 -13.33 -6.97
CA ALA A 228 16.52 -13.37 -8.42
C ALA A 228 17.22 -14.65 -8.91
N TYR A 229 18.31 -15.06 -8.25
CA TYR A 229 18.98 -16.31 -8.58
C TYR A 229 18.14 -17.55 -8.25
N SER A 230 17.46 -17.56 -7.12
CA SER A 230 16.57 -18.67 -6.74
C SER A 230 15.45 -18.89 -7.76
N ARG A 231 14.85 -17.80 -8.26
CA ARG A 231 13.85 -17.89 -9.35
C ARG A 231 14.43 -18.40 -10.66
N ALA A 232 15.65 -18.00 -11.00
CA ALA A 232 16.31 -18.46 -12.22
C ALA A 232 16.70 -19.94 -12.19
N LEU A 233 16.87 -20.52 -11.00
CA LEU A 233 17.22 -21.93 -10.78
C LEU A 233 16.00 -22.84 -10.55
N SER A 234 14.82 -22.24 -10.33
CA SER A 234 13.57 -23.01 -10.19
C SER A 234 13.08 -23.48 -11.56
N PRO A 235 12.80 -24.79 -11.70
CA PRO A 235 12.35 -25.37 -12.97
C PRO A 235 10.96 -24.89 -13.40
#